data_3071bfb3973e7bf328ebb5e86c1a3fa1
#
_entry.id   3071bfb3973e7bf328ebb5e86c1a3fa1
#
_cell.length_a   1.000
_cell.length_b   1.000
_cell.length_c   1.000
_cell.angle_alpha   90.00
_cell.angle_beta   90.00
_cell.angle_gamma   90.00
#
_symmetry.space_group_name_H-M   'P 1'
#
loop_
_entity.id
_entity.type
_entity.pdbx_description
1 polymer ?
#
loop_
_entity_poly.entity_id
_entity_poly.type
_entity_poly.pdbx_seq_one_letter_code
_entity_poly.pdbx_strand_id
1 'polypeptide(L)'
;MANTFRSTHVLMLLVMAWVKSARGSELTENDVTVDPPENLRVSDSGRLGYLDITWNPPASLMTMTMCNIQYQLEYLDTFKNTWAVLRTSGRSYSAEFDLTKEVRVRAYTLLNGLCTNNVLQRSENYTALIQKPASSGLTGTEAKDFECVYHNMEWVECSWTRSPQTPLDAQQNLYFWYKPLEQAAECPEYILSGGIRSSCRFTGNSLPEFSDIIFCVNGSSPEGPLKATFTSLQIQNHLKPATTDKLHLQTSSDEQLELLWENPVERLPGYCLEWEVEHAQDKPDGTTMLGVIHTTQTTLKLLPTLSEDRNCYKVRSKLSKYCADKSLWSDWSHERCYPGNGALHSCRTSIKSRFSQNLSHTFEQTQIVDA
;
A
#
# COMPACT_ATOMS: atom_id res chain seq x y z
N MET A 1 -63.47 11.93 64.63
CA MET A 1 -62.76 11.36 63.47
C MET A 1 -61.94 12.40 62.69
N ALA A 2 -61.58 13.54 63.25
CA ALA A 2 -60.88 14.60 62.58
C ALA A 2 -59.40 14.78 62.94
N ASN A 3 -58.92 14.06 63.95
CA ASN A 3 -57.53 14.24 64.51
C ASN A 3 -56.51 13.23 63.97
N THR A 4 -56.93 12.15 63.35
CA THR A 4 -56.03 11.15 62.73
C THR A 4 -55.49 11.53 61.33
N PHE A 5 -56.22 12.34 60.61
CA PHE A 5 -55.83 12.79 59.25
C PHE A 5 -54.71 13.87 59.29
N ARG A 6 -54.61 14.67 60.34
CA ARG A 6 -53.56 15.71 60.42
C ARG A 6 -52.15 15.13 60.76
N SER A 7 -52.13 14.02 61.53
CA SER A 7 -50.89 13.40 61.97
C SER A 7 -50.17 12.66 60.78
N THR A 8 -50.95 12.05 59.89
CA THR A 8 -50.41 11.31 58.75
C THR A 8 -49.82 12.24 57.67
N HIS A 9 -50.39 13.42 57.47
CA HIS A 9 -49.87 14.39 56.54
C HIS A 9 -48.55 15.06 57.03
N VAL A 10 -48.44 15.31 58.35
CA VAL A 10 -47.23 15.86 58.91
C VAL A 10 -46.09 14.82 58.83
N LEU A 11 -46.37 13.55 59.10
CA LEU A 11 -45.39 12.48 59.00
C LEU A 11 -44.94 12.25 57.58
N MET A 12 -45.87 12.33 56.58
CA MET A 12 -45.51 12.23 55.17
C MET A 12 -44.66 13.42 54.70
N LEU A 13 -44.96 14.63 55.13
CA LEU A 13 -44.14 15.80 54.82
C LEU A 13 -42.75 15.75 55.42
N LEU A 14 -42.58 15.20 56.63
CA LEU A 14 -41.30 14.99 57.28
C LEU A 14 -40.48 13.91 56.58
N VAL A 15 -41.10 12.80 56.15
CA VAL A 15 -40.44 11.75 55.37
C VAL A 15 -40.02 12.26 53.99
N MET A 16 -40.86 13.09 53.32
CA MET A 16 -40.51 13.73 52.05
C MET A 16 -39.39 14.76 52.20
N ALA A 17 -39.33 15.49 53.33
CA ALA A 17 -38.22 16.42 53.63
C ALA A 17 -36.91 15.65 53.93
N TRP A 18 -37.00 14.48 54.62
CA TRP A 18 -35.82 13.60 54.83
C TRP A 18 -35.36 12.95 53.52
N VAL A 19 -36.25 12.49 52.67
CA VAL A 19 -35.90 11.95 51.33
C VAL A 19 -35.31 13.03 50.43
N LYS A 20 -35.76 14.30 50.53
CA LYS A 20 -35.12 15.42 49.82
C LYS A 20 -33.78 15.82 50.42
N SER A 21 -33.62 15.71 51.77
CA SER A 21 -32.34 15.98 52.43
C SER A 21 -31.31 14.85 52.24
N ALA A 22 -31.77 13.59 52.06
CA ALA A 22 -30.89 12.47 51.71
C ALA A 22 -30.51 12.40 50.21
N ARG A 23 -31.16 13.23 49.35
CA ARG A 23 -30.76 13.42 47.96
C ARG A 23 -29.82 14.59 47.72
N GLY A 24 -29.38 15.25 48.79
CA GLY A 24 -28.56 16.44 48.76
C GLY A 24 -27.12 16.23 49.16
N SER A 25 -26.50 15.11 48.82
CA SER A 25 -25.07 15.05 48.59
C SER A 25 -24.85 14.28 47.25
N GLU A 26 -25.21 14.87 46.15
CA GLU A 26 -24.42 14.63 44.94
C GLU A 26 -22.99 14.99 45.39
N LEU A 27 -22.19 13.93 45.62
CA LEU A 27 -20.76 14.01 45.48
C LEU A 27 -20.56 14.72 44.17
N THR A 28 -20.14 15.97 44.21
CA THR A 28 -19.55 16.62 43.06
C THR A 28 -18.45 15.67 42.61
N GLU A 29 -18.77 14.87 41.58
CA GLU A 29 -17.80 14.18 40.80
C GLU A 29 -16.80 15.26 40.46
N ASN A 30 -15.63 15.26 41.11
CA ASN A 30 -14.53 16.13 40.74
C ASN A 30 -14.15 15.68 39.34
N ASP A 31 -14.82 16.20 38.35
CA ASP A 31 -14.50 16.01 36.94
C ASP A 31 -13.10 16.59 36.77
N VAL A 32 -12.10 15.69 36.82
CA VAL A 32 -10.72 16.10 36.66
C VAL A 32 -10.60 16.58 35.24
N THR A 33 -10.50 17.88 35.04
CA THR A 33 -10.23 18.45 33.72
C THR A 33 -8.83 18.04 33.27
N VAL A 34 -8.75 17.34 32.16
CA VAL A 34 -7.49 16.85 31.60
C VAL A 34 -7.05 17.81 30.51
N ASP A 35 -5.97 18.54 30.78
CA ASP A 35 -5.37 19.43 29.79
C ASP A 35 -4.57 18.67 28.72
N PRO A 36 -4.50 19.19 27.48
CA PRO A 36 -3.68 18.57 26.43
C PRO A 36 -2.18 18.76 26.71
N PRO A 37 -1.30 17.99 26.05
CA PRO A 37 0.14 18.13 26.20
C PRO A 37 0.61 19.52 25.76
N GLU A 38 1.70 19.98 26.34
CA GLU A 38 2.30 21.27 26.04
C GLU A 38 3.55 21.14 25.12
N ASN A 39 3.94 22.23 24.50
CA ASN A 39 5.20 22.34 23.74
C ASN A 39 5.41 21.24 22.68
N LEU A 40 4.34 20.88 21.97
CA LEU A 40 4.43 19.93 20.85
C LEU A 40 5.38 20.50 19.78
N ARG A 41 6.41 19.71 19.43
CA ARG A 41 7.44 20.09 18.45
C ARG A 41 7.71 18.94 17.52
N VAL A 42 8.15 19.27 16.30
CA VAL A 42 8.67 18.34 15.32
C VAL A 42 10.05 18.80 14.92
N SER A 43 11.04 17.93 14.98
CA SER A 43 12.43 18.21 14.65
C SER A 43 13.02 17.13 13.75
N ASP A 44 14.09 17.48 13.03
CA ASP A 44 14.85 16.50 12.27
C ASP A 44 15.52 15.50 13.23
N SER A 45 15.32 14.22 12.96
CA SER A 45 15.94 13.12 13.72
C SER A 45 17.41 12.86 13.33
N GLY A 46 17.91 13.49 12.26
CA GLY A 46 19.18 13.16 11.62
C GLY A 46 19.15 11.87 10.80
N ARG A 47 17.98 11.24 10.64
CA ARG A 47 17.77 10.05 9.80
C ARG A 47 16.88 10.42 8.61
N LEU A 48 17.29 10.00 7.42
CA LEU A 48 16.54 10.29 6.20
C LEU A 48 15.10 9.80 6.31
N GLY A 49 14.12 10.69 6.08
CA GLY A 49 12.69 10.38 6.11
C GLY A 49 12.07 10.30 7.50
N TYR A 50 12.83 10.50 8.58
CA TYR A 50 12.32 10.46 9.95
C TYR A 50 12.30 11.84 10.59
N LEU A 51 11.22 12.11 11.34
CA LEU A 51 11.10 13.27 12.20
C LEU A 51 10.79 12.83 13.62
N ASP A 52 11.36 13.54 14.61
CA ASP A 52 11.08 13.33 16.01
C ASP A 52 10.00 14.30 16.49
N ILE A 53 8.92 13.74 17.02
CA ILE A 53 7.80 14.45 17.60
C ILE A 53 7.99 14.41 19.11
N THR A 54 8.03 15.58 19.75
CA THR A 54 8.27 15.72 21.21
C THR A 54 7.22 16.61 21.83
N TRP A 55 6.88 16.36 23.08
CA TRP A 55 5.92 17.13 23.87
C TRP A 55 6.21 17.08 25.35
N ASN A 56 5.64 17.99 26.09
CA ASN A 56 5.70 18.03 27.55
C ASN A 56 4.34 17.64 28.15
N PRO A 57 4.33 17.04 29.36
CA PRO A 57 3.08 16.90 30.11
C PRO A 57 2.48 18.27 30.41
N PRO A 58 1.14 18.38 30.52
CA PRO A 58 0.52 19.63 30.94
C PRO A 58 0.93 19.98 32.37
N ALA A 59 1.21 21.25 32.64
CA ALA A 59 1.67 21.70 33.94
C ALA A 59 0.66 21.36 35.06
N SER A 60 -0.64 21.38 34.78
CA SER A 60 -1.71 21.03 35.73
C SER A 60 -1.65 19.61 36.27
N LEU A 61 -1.06 18.66 35.52
CA LEU A 61 -0.97 17.26 35.89
C LEU A 61 0.34 16.88 36.59
N MET A 62 1.31 17.79 36.67
CA MET A 62 2.65 17.52 37.23
C MET A 62 2.59 17.20 38.74
N THR A 63 1.55 17.65 39.46
CA THR A 63 1.36 17.45 40.90
C THR A 63 0.52 16.19 41.24
N MET A 64 -0.06 15.54 40.22
CA MET A 64 -0.95 14.39 40.41
C MET A 64 -0.17 13.06 40.50
N THR A 65 0.27 12.68 41.71
CA THR A 65 1.10 11.47 41.88
C THR A 65 0.33 10.14 41.81
N MET A 66 -1.00 10.16 41.90
CA MET A 66 -1.86 8.96 41.86
C MET A 66 -2.42 8.63 40.47
N CYS A 67 -1.96 9.33 39.44
CA CYS A 67 -2.45 9.19 38.09
C CYS A 67 -1.37 8.66 37.17
N ASN A 68 -1.75 7.78 36.29
CA ASN A 68 -0.92 7.34 35.18
C ASN A 68 -1.22 8.23 33.96
N ILE A 69 -0.21 8.97 33.52
CA ILE A 69 -0.32 9.86 32.38
C ILE A 69 0.20 9.12 31.14
N GLN A 70 -0.63 9.05 30.13
CA GLN A 70 -0.31 8.57 28.80
C GLN A 70 -0.69 9.63 27.76
N TYR A 71 -0.28 9.42 26.52
CA TYR A 71 -0.59 10.32 25.42
C TYR A 71 -1.14 9.53 24.25
N GLN A 72 -2.13 10.10 23.58
CA GLN A 72 -2.56 9.67 22.26
C GLN A 72 -1.98 10.66 21.26
N LEU A 73 -1.05 10.16 20.44
CA LEU A 73 -0.46 10.90 19.34
C LEU A 73 -1.16 10.50 18.04
N GLU A 74 -1.57 11.49 17.29
CA GLU A 74 -2.14 11.34 15.95
C GLU A 74 -1.28 12.12 14.97
N TYR A 75 -0.84 11.49 13.90
CA TYR A 75 -0.10 12.18 12.83
C TYR A 75 -0.60 11.74 11.47
N LEU A 76 -0.54 12.64 10.50
CA LEU A 76 -0.89 12.32 9.13
C LEU A 76 0.26 11.54 8.49
N ASP A 77 0.03 10.25 8.21
CA ASP A 77 0.93 9.46 7.37
C ASP A 77 0.94 10.06 5.97
N THR A 78 2.04 10.67 5.60
CA THR A 78 2.19 11.41 4.35
C THR A 78 2.28 10.51 3.12
N PHE A 79 2.55 9.20 3.30
CA PHE A 79 2.57 8.20 2.23
C PHE A 79 1.17 7.68 1.92
N LYS A 80 0.39 7.34 2.97
CA LYS A 80 -0.95 6.77 2.86
C LYS A 80 -2.07 7.81 2.84
N ASN A 81 -1.74 9.06 3.21
CA ASN A 81 -2.69 10.15 3.40
C ASN A 81 -3.82 9.80 4.40
N THR A 82 -3.47 9.09 5.46
CA THR A 82 -4.37 8.65 6.54
C THR A 82 -3.80 9.03 7.89
N TRP A 83 -4.69 9.24 8.88
CA TRP A 83 -4.24 9.50 10.24
C TRP A 83 -3.79 8.22 10.93
N ALA A 84 -2.53 8.19 11.36
CA ALA A 84 -1.99 7.17 12.24
C ALA A 84 -2.25 7.58 13.69
N VAL A 85 -2.65 6.62 14.53
CA VAL A 85 -2.95 6.84 15.94
C VAL A 85 -2.15 5.87 16.78
N LEU A 86 -1.44 6.38 17.77
CA LEU A 86 -0.72 5.56 18.74
C LEU A 86 -0.92 6.07 20.17
N ARG A 87 -0.77 5.17 21.15
CA ARG A 87 -0.75 5.51 22.57
C ARG A 87 0.61 5.19 23.16
N THR A 88 1.13 6.09 23.97
CA THR A 88 2.45 5.97 24.60
C THR A 88 2.50 6.64 25.95
N SER A 89 3.34 6.15 26.85
CA SER A 89 3.72 6.84 28.08
C SER A 89 4.98 7.70 27.90
N GLY A 90 5.67 7.56 26.76
CA GLY A 90 6.81 8.39 26.39
C GLY A 90 6.43 9.84 26.10
N ARG A 91 7.43 10.68 25.99
CA ARG A 91 7.29 12.11 25.63
C ARG A 91 7.89 12.43 24.26
N SER A 92 8.23 11.40 23.54
CA SER A 92 8.77 11.49 22.18
C SER A 92 8.34 10.28 21.36
N TYR A 93 8.25 10.49 20.05
CA TYR A 93 8.00 9.44 19.07
C TYR A 93 8.66 9.81 17.75
N SER A 94 9.35 8.87 17.14
CA SER A 94 9.97 9.06 15.83
C SER A 94 9.09 8.40 14.76
N ALA A 95 8.69 9.15 13.75
CA ALA A 95 7.84 8.68 12.67
C ALA A 95 8.43 8.98 11.29
N GLU A 96 8.00 8.20 10.32
CA GLU A 96 8.39 8.33 8.91
C GLU A 96 7.48 9.33 8.19
N PHE A 97 8.10 10.22 7.42
CA PHE A 97 7.40 11.23 6.64
C PHE A 97 8.04 11.41 5.26
N ASP A 98 7.20 11.71 4.30
CA ASP A 98 7.63 12.35 3.06
C ASP A 98 7.97 13.81 3.38
N LEU A 99 9.27 14.10 3.47
CA LEU A 99 9.78 15.41 3.88
C LEU A 99 9.48 16.53 2.87
N THR A 100 8.89 16.20 1.73
CA THR A 100 8.42 17.19 0.74
C THR A 100 6.99 17.63 1.00
N LYS A 101 6.29 16.98 1.94
CA LYS A 101 4.90 17.27 2.29
C LYS A 101 4.77 17.95 3.64
N GLU A 102 3.62 18.57 3.86
CA GLU A 102 3.26 19.19 5.13
C GLU A 102 3.07 18.11 6.22
N VAL A 103 3.71 18.31 7.37
CA VAL A 103 3.59 17.45 8.55
C VAL A 103 2.47 17.97 9.43
N ARG A 104 1.52 17.10 9.79
CA ARG A 104 0.40 17.41 10.68
C ARG A 104 0.38 16.45 11.84
N VAL A 105 0.38 16.99 13.05
CA VAL A 105 0.41 16.22 14.29
C VAL A 105 -0.62 16.77 15.27
N ARG A 106 -1.25 15.89 16.05
CA ARG A 106 -2.13 16.19 17.19
C ARG A 106 -1.74 15.33 18.37
N ALA A 107 -1.79 15.89 19.56
CA ALA A 107 -1.51 15.14 20.76
C ALA A 107 -2.58 15.41 21.82
N TYR A 108 -3.04 14.36 22.48
CA TYR A 108 -3.99 14.35 23.58
C TYR A 108 -3.32 13.78 24.83
N THR A 109 -3.72 14.24 25.99
CA THR A 109 -3.38 13.59 27.26
C THR A 109 -4.42 12.53 27.59
N LEU A 110 -3.97 11.38 28.05
CA LEU A 110 -4.78 10.30 28.60
C LEU A 110 -4.44 10.12 30.07
N LEU A 111 -5.44 10.18 30.92
CA LEU A 111 -5.29 10.04 32.35
C LEU A 111 -6.02 8.80 32.83
N ASN A 112 -5.35 7.98 33.64
CA ASN A 112 -5.93 6.79 34.25
C ASN A 112 -5.36 6.57 35.64
N GLY A 113 -6.14 5.99 36.54
CA GLY A 113 -5.73 5.66 37.90
C GLY A 113 -6.75 6.07 38.94
N LEU A 114 -6.32 6.13 40.22
CA LEU A 114 -7.22 6.47 41.30
C LEU A 114 -7.85 7.86 41.20
N CYS A 115 -7.19 8.78 40.54
CA CYS A 115 -7.68 10.15 40.30
C CYS A 115 -8.88 10.20 39.34
N THR A 116 -9.09 9.18 38.52
CA THR A 116 -10.19 9.08 37.58
C THR A 116 -11.10 7.89 37.85
N ASN A 117 -11.10 7.39 39.10
CA ASN A 117 -11.83 6.17 39.47
C ASN A 117 -11.50 4.96 38.55
N ASN A 118 -10.27 4.87 38.09
CA ASN A 118 -9.77 3.88 37.10
C ASN A 118 -10.49 3.91 35.75
N VAL A 119 -11.17 4.99 35.43
CA VAL A 119 -11.73 5.23 34.10
C VAL A 119 -10.71 6.02 33.26
N LEU A 120 -10.47 5.57 32.04
CA LEU A 120 -9.59 6.30 31.11
C LEU A 120 -10.28 7.59 30.67
N GLN A 121 -9.70 8.73 31.04
CA GLN A 121 -10.14 10.04 30.61
C GLN A 121 -9.16 10.61 29.56
N ARG A 122 -9.68 11.16 28.50
CA ARG A 122 -8.90 11.86 27.46
C ARG A 122 -9.18 13.36 27.56
N SER A 123 -8.16 14.19 27.34
CA SER A 123 -8.35 15.63 27.20
C SER A 123 -9.37 15.94 26.11
N GLU A 124 -10.29 16.85 26.36
CA GLU A 124 -11.28 17.30 25.36
C GLU A 124 -10.59 18.02 24.21
N ASN A 125 -9.61 18.82 24.53
CA ASN A 125 -8.80 19.56 23.57
C ASN A 125 -7.52 18.77 23.23
N TYR A 126 -6.88 19.14 22.14
CA TYR A 126 -5.59 18.63 21.70
C TYR A 126 -4.62 19.76 21.43
N THR A 127 -3.34 19.50 21.53
CA THR A 127 -2.29 20.37 20.99
C THR A 127 -1.98 19.92 19.57
N ALA A 128 -1.98 20.85 18.63
CA ALA A 128 -1.70 20.57 17.23
C ALA A 128 -0.49 21.34 16.73
N LEU A 129 0.21 20.73 15.77
CA LEU A 129 1.27 21.35 15.00
C LEU A 129 1.06 21.07 13.51
N ILE A 130 1.23 22.10 12.72
CA ILE A 130 1.31 22.02 11.25
C ILE A 130 2.64 22.64 10.85
N GLN A 131 3.51 21.81 10.27
CA GLN A 131 4.82 22.24 9.80
C GLN A 131 4.91 22.08 8.29
N LYS A 132 5.16 23.16 7.59
CA LYS A 132 5.44 23.13 6.16
C LYS A 132 6.79 22.47 5.92
N PRO A 133 6.98 21.76 4.79
CA PRO A 133 8.26 21.19 4.44
C PRO A 133 9.31 22.30 4.33
N ALA A 134 10.51 22.00 4.78
CA ALA A 134 11.64 22.86 4.48
C ALA A 134 11.81 22.87 2.96
N SER A 135 11.84 24.03 2.34
CA SER A 135 12.11 24.15 0.90
C SER A 135 13.55 23.75 0.66
N SER A 136 13.78 22.47 0.44
CA SER A 136 15.12 21.93 0.16
C SER A 136 15.19 21.43 -1.28
N GLY A 137 16.13 21.98 -2.04
CA GLY A 137 16.44 21.58 -3.39
C GLY A 137 15.89 22.48 -4.50
N LEU A 138 16.53 22.36 -5.65
CA LEU A 138 16.20 23.13 -6.87
C LEU A 138 14.83 22.72 -7.39
N THR A 139 13.95 23.68 -7.58
CA THR A 139 12.57 23.44 -8.04
C THR A 139 12.58 22.80 -9.44
N GLY A 140 11.73 21.79 -9.62
CA GLY A 140 11.58 21.10 -10.90
C GLY A 140 12.62 20.02 -11.18
N THR A 141 13.52 19.73 -10.23
CA THR A 141 14.58 18.70 -10.38
C THR A 141 14.21 17.36 -9.75
N GLU A 142 13.01 17.23 -9.20
CA GLU A 142 12.50 15.97 -8.64
C GLU A 142 12.49 14.85 -9.68
N ALA A 143 12.88 13.64 -9.26
CA ALA A 143 12.75 12.45 -10.07
C ALA A 143 11.26 12.16 -10.34
N LYS A 144 10.95 11.72 -11.57
CA LYS A 144 9.59 11.40 -12.02
C LYS A 144 9.45 9.91 -12.31
N ASP A 145 8.22 9.46 -12.41
CA ASP A 145 7.87 8.10 -12.86
C ASP A 145 8.66 7.01 -12.11
N PHE A 146 8.83 7.20 -10.78
CA PHE A 146 9.50 6.20 -9.97
C PHE A 146 8.65 4.94 -9.91
N GLU A 147 9.20 3.83 -10.38
CA GLU A 147 8.54 2.53 -10.36
C GLU A 147 9.53 1.41 -10.03
N CYS A 148 9.03 0.34 -9.43
CA CYS A 148 9.80 -0.88 -9.21
C CYS A 148 9.10 -2.05 -9.87
N VAL A 149 9.89 -2.99 -10.42
CA VAL A 149 9.42 -4.28 -10.94
C VAL A 149 10.16 -5.38 -10.22
N TYR A 150 9.42 -6.29 -9.57
CA TYR A 150 9.94 -7.48 -8.92
C TYR A 150 9.86 -8.65 -9.90
N HIS A 151 10.97 -9.01 -10.49
CA HIS A 151 11.05 -10.01 -11.54
C HIS A 151 11.10 -11.41 -10.95
N ASN A 152 10.05 -12.18 -11.19
CA ASN A 152 9.97 -13.62 -10.86
C ASN A 152 10.36 -13.98 -9.41
N MET A 153 10.22 -13.06 -8.46
CA MET A 153 10.69 -13.21 -7.07
C MET A 153 12.22 -13.42 -6.93
N GLU A 154 13.00 -13.00 -7.92
CA GLU A 154 14.43 -13.20 -7.93
C GLU A 154 15.21 -11.91 -7.70
N TRP A 155 14.78 -10.82 -8.33
CA TRP A 155 15.43 -9.50 -8.24
C TRP A 155 14.43 -8.38 -8.49
N VAL A 156 14.72 -7.21 -7.92
CA VAL A 156 13.90 -6.01 -8.08
C VAL A 156 14.70 -4.97 -8.85
N GLU A 157 14.08 -4.34 -9.83
CA GLU A 157 14.60 -3.14 -10.47
C GLU A 157 13.68 -1.97 -10.20
N CYS A 158 14.25 -0.91 -9.61
CA CYS A 158 13.56 0.35 -9.41
C CYS A 158 14.16 1.39 -10.36
N SER A 159 13.33 2.04 -11.15
CA SER A 159 13.73 3.03 -12.15
C SER A 159 13.04 4.37 -11.92
N TRP A 160 13.65 5.42 -12.42
CA TRP A 160 13.11 6.78 -12.39
C TRP A 160 13.52 7.57 -13.62
N THR A 161 12.68 8.53 -13.95
CA THR A 161 12.94 9.47 -15.04
C THR A 161 13.51 10.76 -14.48
N ARG A 162 14.63 11.20 -15.04
CA ARG A 162 15.22 12.50 -14.71
C ARG A 162 14.37 13.64 -15.26
N SER A 163 14.09 14.64 -14.43
CA SER A 163 13.39 15.83 -14.87
C SER A 163 14.22 16.60 -15.90
N PRO A 164 13.60 17.20 -16.94
CA PRO A 164 14.29 18.04 -17.91
C PRO A 164 14.99 19.28 -17.30
N GLN A 165 14.56 19.72 -16.11
CA GLN A 165 15.14 20.85 -15.39
C GLN A 165 16.34 20.46 -14.54
N THR A 166 16.67 19.17 -14.45
CA THR A 166 17.83 18.70 -13.67
C THR A 166 19.10 19.03 -14.42
N PRO A 167 20.09 19.73 -13.80
CA PRO A 167 21.37 20.05 -14.44
C PRO A 167 22.08 18.84 -15.01
N LEU A 168 22.72 18.94 -16.15
CA LEU A 168 23.34 17.80 -16.88
C LEU A 168 24.39 17.07 -16.05
N ASP A 169 25.13 17.80 -15.24
CA ASP A 169 26.20 17.32 -14.36
C ASP A 169 25.70 16.86 -12.99
N ALA A 170 24.42 16.96 -12.72
CA ALA A 170 23.82 16.48 -11.49
C ALA A 170 23.75 14.96 -11.46
N GLN A 171 24.00 14.38 -10.28
CA GLN A 171 23.88 12.96 -10.03
C GLN A 171 22.73 12.70 -9.06
N GLN A 172 21.87 11.73 -9.40
CA GLN A 172 20.78 11.26 -8.55
C GLN A 172 21.16 9.95 -7.86
N ASN A 173 20.81 9.82 -6.60
CA ASN A 173 21.02 8.65 -5.77
C ASN A 173 19.71 8.14 -5.25
N LEU A 174 19.58 6.81 -5.14
CA LEU A 174 18.43 6.14 -4.54
C LEU A 174 18.80 5.62 -3.16
N TYR A 175 18.02 6.00 -2.16
CA TYR A 175 18.07 5.46 -0.80
C TYR A 175 16.79 4.74 -0.49
N PHE A 176 16.86 3.73 0.39
CA PHE A 176 15.69 2.98 0.81
C PHE A 176 15.79 2.57 2.29
N TRP A 177 14.65 2.41 2.93
CA TRP A 177 14.54 1.87 4.28
C TRP A 177 13.19 1.22 4.52
N TYR A 178 13.12 0.39 5.53
CA TYR A 178 11.93 -0.31 6.01
C TYR A 178 12.15 -0.73 7.46
N LYS A 179 11.10 -1.10 8.18
CA LYS A 179 11.25 -1.67 9.52
C LYS A 179 11.78 -3.12 9.41
N PRO A 180 12.85 -3.52 10.07
CA PRO A 180 13.57 -2.88 11.17
C PRO A 180 14.87 -2.17 10.76
N LEU A 181 15.05 -1.75 9.52
CA LEU A 181 16.29 -1.08 9.12
C LEU A 181 16.38 0.30 9.80
N GLU A 182 17.37 0.46 10.68
CA GLU A 182 17.50 1.67 11.51
C GLU A 182 17.96 2.90 10.71
N GLN A 183 18.69 2.70 9.63
CA GLN A 183 19.20 3.76 8.77
C GLN A 183 18.88 3.46 7.31
N ALA A 184 18.70 4.52 6.54
CA ALA A 184 18.53 4.38 5.09
C ALA A 184 19.80 3.82 4.46
N ALA A 185 19.62 2.80 3.60
CA ALA A 185 20.69 2.23 2.80
C ALA A 185 20.68 2.82 1.39
N GLU A 186 21.84 2.95 0.79
CA GLU A 186 21.96 3.36 -0.60
C GLU A 186 21.78 2.16 -1.54
N CYS A 187 21.34 2.45 -2.77
CA CYS A 187 21.24 1.48 -3.86
C CYS A 187 22.49 0.60 -3.97
N PRO A 188 22.34 -0.73 -3.93
CA PRO A 188 23.50 -1.64 -4.00
C PRO A 188 24.14 -1.70 -5.38
N GLU A 189 23.36 -1.56 -6.47
CA GLU A 189 23.83 -1.66 -7.84
C GLU A 189 23.08 -0.67 -8.73
N TYR A 190 23.75 0.39 -9.18
CA TYR A 190 23.17 1.35 -10.11
C TYR A 190 23.30 0.88 -11.56
N ILE A 191 22.23 1.04 -12.31
CA ILE A 191 22.21 0.88 -13.76
C ILE A 191 22.32 2.27 -14.39
N LEU A 192 23.22 2.40 -15.34
CA LEU A 192 23.53 3.66 -16.02
C LEU A 192 22.93 3.69 -17.42
N SER A 193 22.28 4.79 -17.75
CA SER A 193 21.86 5.11 -19.11
C SER A 193 22.63 6.34 -19.59
N GLY A 194 23.47 6.19 -20.61
CA GLY A 194 24.33 7.29 -21.07
C GLY A 194 25.28 7.86 -20.01
N GLY A 195 25.73 7.04 -19.06
CA GLY A 195 26.61 7.47 -17.94
C GLY A 195 25.87 8.07 -16.75
N ILE A 196 24.54 8.15 -16.79
CA ILE A 196 23.68 8.72 -15.73
C ILE A 196 22.96 7.58 -15.02
N ARG A 197 22.86 7.64 -13.68
CA ARG A 197 22.07 6.71 -12.87
C ARG A 197 20.59 6.87 -13.20
N SER A 198 19.96 5.79 -13.67
CA SER A 198 18.54 5.77 -14.09
C SER A 198 17.74 4.68 -13.41
N SER A 199 18.39 3.65 -12.90
CA SER A 199 17.75 2.60 -12.12
C SER A 199 18.69 1.95 -11.11
N CYS A 200 18.09 1.15 -10.24
CA CYS A 200 18.78 0.44 -9.16
C CYS A 200 18.31 -1.02 -9.18
N ARG A 201 19.26 -1.94 -9.11
CA ARG A 201 19.00 -3.37 -9.01
C ARG A 201 19.24 -3.88 -7.61
N PHE A 202 18.27 -4.62 -7.09
CA PHE A 202 18.32 -5.34 -5.84
C PHE A 202 18.27 -6.83 -6.14
N THR A 203 19.24 -7.58 -5.66
CA THR A 203 19.35 -9.03 -5.89
C THR A 203 18.94 -9.83 -4.67
N GLY A 204 18.40 -11.04 -4.88
CA GLY A 204 17.99 -11.94 -3.81
C GLY A 204 16.89 -11.35 -2.93
N ASN A 205 16.89 -11.75 -1.67
CA ASN A 205 15.91 -11.30 -0.66
C ASN A 205 16.37 -10.02 0.06
N SER A 206 17.00 -9.08 -0.64
CA SER A 206 17.49 -7.83 -0.06
C SER A 206 16.39 -6.84 0.34
N LEU A 207 15.21 -6.97 -0.25
CA LEU A 207 14.02 -6.20 0.12
C LEU A 207 12.95 -7.10 0.73
N PRO A 208 12.29 -6.69 1.83
CA PRO A 208 11.25 -7.49 2.47
C PRO A 208 9.95 -7.48 1.67
N GLU A 209 9.34 -8.65 1.51
CA GLU A 209 7.97 -8.79 1.03
C GLU A 209 6.98 -8.41 2.15
N PHE A 210 5.77 -7.98 1.78
CA PHE A 210 4.66 -7.62 2.68
C PHE A 210 5.00 -6.52 3.71
N SER A 211 6.00 -5.71 3.41
CA SER A 211 6.40 -4.57 4.23
C SER A 211 6.40 -3.31 3.38
N ASP A 212 6.00 -2.20 4.00
CA ASP A 212 6.15 -0.90 3.37
C ASP A 212 7.64 -0.55 3.31
N ILE A 213 8.15 -0.37 2.10
CA ILE A 213 9.52 0.08 1.84
C ILE A 213 9.42 1.51 1.34
N ILE A 214 10.16 2.40 1.98
CA ILE A 214 10.24 3.78 1.55
C ILE A 214 11.48 3.97 0.71
N PHE A 215 11.34 4.63 -0.41
CA PHE A 215 12.39 5.01 -1.33
C PHE A 215 12.51 6.51 -1.39
N CYS A 216 13.74 7.00 -1.46
CA CYS A 216 14.05 8.41 -1.67
C CYS A 216 15.06 8.55 -2.81
N VAL A 217 14.66 9.22 -3.88
CA VAL A 217 15.59 9.68 -4.91
C VAL A 217 15.94 11.12 -4.61
N ASN A 218 17.21 11.38 -4.34
CA ASN A 218 17.75 12.72 -4.12
C ASN A 218 19.02 12.91 -4.95
N GLY A 219 19.72 14.01 -4.78
CA GLY A 219 20.95 14.26 -5.48
C GLY A 219 21.49 15.66 -5.27
N SER A 220 22.59 15.94 -5.95
CA SER A 220 23.24 17.24 -5.90
C SER A 220 23.79 17.65 -7.27
N SER A 221 23.93 18.92 -7.45
CA SER A 221 24.62 19.54 -8.57
C SER A 221 25.51 20.67 -8.06
N PRO A 222 26.40 21.26 -8.87
CA PRO A 222 27.15 22.45 -8.50
C PRO A 222 26.24 23.65 -8.13
N GLU A 223 25.01 23.69 -8.63
CA GLU A 223 24.03 24.72 -8.34
C GLU A 223 23.32 24.53 -6.98
N GLY A 224 23.43 23.34 -6.38
CA GLY A 224 22.82 23.00 -5.11
C GLY A 224 22.19 21.59 -5.09
N PRO A 225 21.54 21.26 -3.97
CA PRO A 225 20.85 19.96 -3.84
C PRO A 225 19.64 19.88 -4.79
N LEU A 226 19.41 18.72 -5.35
CA LEU A 226 18.20 18.42 -6.11
C LEU A 226 17.02 18.24 -5.16
N LYS A 227 15.82 18.53 -5.65
CA LYS A 227 14.62 18.27 -4.88
C LYS A 227 14.37 16.77 -4.76
N ALA A 228 14.25 16.29 -3.53
CA ALA A 228 14.03 14.87 -3.24
C ALA A 228 12.64 14.41 -3.67
N THR A 229 12.53 13.13 -4.04
CA THR A 229 11.26 12.43 -4.31
C THR A 229 11.15 11.25 -3.37
N PHE A 230 10.04 11.14 -2.64
CA PHE A 230 9.78 10.03 -1.73
C PHE A 230 8.62 9.18 -2.25
N THR A 231 8.76 7.86 -2.14
CA THR A 231 7.73 6.89 -2.54
C THR A 231 7.71 5.74 -1.55
N SER A 232 6.52 5.26 -1.18
CA SER A 232 6.34 4.05 -0.37
C SER A 232 5.65 3.00 -1.21
N LEU A 233 6.19 1.78 -1.21
CA LEU A 233 5.58 0.65 -1.90
C LEU A 233 5.90 -0.69 -1.20
N GLN A 234 5.11 -1.70 -1.52
CA GLN A 234 5.33 -3.09 -1.13
C GLN A 234 5.67 -3.89 -2.39
N ILE A 235 6.84 -4.53 -2.41
CA ILE A 235 7.40 -5.12 -3.63
C ILE A 235 6.54 -6.26 -4.21
N GLN A 236 5.82 -7.02 -3.38
CA GLN A 236 4.93 -8.07 -3.89
C GLN A 236 3.82 -7.52 -4.80
N ASN A 237 3.41 -6.26 -4.61
CA ASN A 237 2.42 -5.59 -5.46
C ASN A 237 2.99 -5.17 -6.83
N HIS A 238 4.29 -5.34 -7.03
CA HIS A 238 5.01 -5.00 -8.25
C HIS A 238 5.65 -6.25 -8.89
N LEU A 239 5.20 -7.45 -8.46
CA LEU A 239 5.69 -8.69 -9.02
C LEU A 239 5.24 -8.84 -10.48
N LYS A 240 6.19 -9.14 -11.34
CA LYS A 240 6.00 -9.58 -12.72
C LYS A 240 6.46 -11.03 -12.81
N PRO A 241 5.53 -12.02 -12.89
CA PRO A 241 5.91 -13.41 -13.05
C PRO A 241 6.71 -13.65 -14.33
N ALA A 242 7.54 -14.67 -14.33
CA ALA A 242 8.17 -15.13 -15.57
C ALA A 242 7.11 -15.64 -16.56
N THR A 243 7.44 -15.63 -17.82
CA THR A 243 6.63 -16.22 -18.87
C THR A 243 6.72 -17.74 -18.78
N THR A 244 5.59 -18.44 -18.89
CA THR A 244 5.65 -19.89 -19.07
C THR A 244 6.13 -20.25 -20.48
N ASP A 245 7.11 -21.11 -20.59
CA ASP A 245 7.64 -21.66 -21.82
C ASP A 245 7.05 -23.06 -22.16
N LYS A 246 6.35 -23.66 -21.19
CA LYS A 246 5.79 -25.01 -21.26
C LYS A 246 4.30 -25.01 -21.59
N LEU A 247 3.91 -24.29 -22.64
CA LEU A 247 2.56 -24.34 -23.18
C LEU A 247 2.45 -25.41 -24.26
N HIS A 248 1.53 -26.38 -24.07
CA HIS A 248 1.31 -27.45 -25.03
C HIS A 248 -0.16 -27.83 -25.17
N LEU A 249 -0.48 -28.35 -26.34
CA LEU A 249 -1.78 -28.93 -26.66
C LEU A 249 -1.65 -30.45 -26.64
N GLN A 250 -2.57 -31.13 -25.98
CA GLN A 250 -2.66 -32.58 -26.02
C GLN A 250 -4.11 -33.03 -26.20
N THR A 251 -4.30 -34.20 -26.72
CA THR A 251 -5.62 -34.83 -26.77
C THR A 251 -5.76 -35.72 -25.54
N SER A 252 -6.81 -35.51 -24.75
CA SER A 252 -7.10 -36.35 -23.59
C SER A 252 -7.63 -37.73 -23.98
N SER A 253 -7.75 -38.61 -23.00
CA SER A 253 -8.35 -39.96 -23.21
C SER A 253 -9.77 -39.91 -23.75
N ASP A 254 -10.47 -38.81 -23.57
CA ASP A 254 -11.87 -38.60 -23.99
C ASP A 254 -11.96 -37.95 -25.37
N GLU A 255 -10.85 -37.96 -26.13
CA GLU A 255 -10.71 -37.28 -27.45
C GLU A 255 -10.91 -35.76 -27.39
N GLN A 256 -10.93 -35.15 -26.20
CA GLN A 256 -11.00 -33.72 -26.05
C GLN A 256 -9.60 -33.09 -26.17
N LEU A 257 -9.53 -31.95 -26.85
CA LEU A 257 -8.32 -31.16 -26.92
C LEU A 257 -8.16 -30.36 -25.62
N GLU A 258 -7.00 -30.44 -25.01
CA GLU A 258 -6.65 -29.72 -23.78
C GLU A 258 -5.41 -28.86 -24.01
N LEU A 259 -5.47 -27.62 -23.51
CA LEU A 259 -4.34 -26.73 -23.41
C LEU A 259 -3.78 -26.83 -22.01
N LEU A 260 -2.48 -27.09 -21.87
CA LEU A 260 -1.79 -27.25 -20.59
C LEU A 260 -0.58 -26.34 -20.53
N TRP A 261 -0.31 -25.83 -19.31
CA TRP A 261 0.89 -25.02 -19.04
C TRP A 261 1.36 -25.23 -17.60
N GLU A 262 2.58 -24.83 -17.31
CA GLU A 262 3.15 -24.94 -15.99
C GLU A 262 3.31 -23.58 -15.32
N ASN A 263 3.29 -23.57 -13.98
CA ASN A 263 3.62 -22.40 -13.19
C ASN A 263 5.12 -22.09 -13.35
N PRO A 264 5.49 -20.90 -13.87
CA PRO A 264 6.90 -20.53 -14.05
C PRO A 264 7.58 -20.11 -12.74
N VAL A 265 6.81 -19.88 -11.66
CA VAL A 265 7.30 -19.35 -10.38
C VAL A 265 7.21 -20.44 -9.31
N GLU A 266 8.26 -21.23 -9.14
CA GLU A 266 8.28 -22.37 -8.21
C GLU A 266 7.98 -21.98 -6.74
N ARG A 267 8.38 -20.75 -6.34
CA ARG A 267 8.19 -20.25 -4.97
C ARG A 267 6.76 -19.80 -4.66
N LEU A 268 5.89 -19.66 -5.66
CA LEU A 268 4.51 -19.24 -5.49
C LEU A 268 3.56 -20.45 -5.51
N PRO A 269 2.66 -20.56 -4.50
CA PRO A 269 1.55 -21.49 -4.58
C PRO A 269 0.69 -21.24 -5.83
N GLY A 270 0.20 -22.31 -6.46
CA GLY A 270 -0.58 -22.20 -7.69
C GLY A 270 -1.83 -21.30 -7.56
N TYR A 271 -2.46 -21.26 -6.38
CA TYR A 271 -3.62 -20.41 -6.11
C TYR A 271 -3.29 -18.91 -6.06
N CYS A 272 -2.00 -18.56 -6.00
CA CYS A 272 -1.55 -17.15 -6.10
C CYS A 272 -1.50 -16.63 -7.53
N LEU A 273 -1.67 -17.47 -8.55
CA LEU A 273 -1.62 -17.03 -9.94
C LEU A 273 -3.02 -17.00 -10.57
N GLU A 274 -3.27 -15.92 -11.28
CA GLU A 274 -4.37 -15.78 -12.23
C GLU A 274 -3.79 -15.80 -13.63
N TRP A 275 -4.46 -16.50 -14.52
CA TRP A 275 -4.05 -16.69 -15.92
C TRP A 275 -5.02 -16.01 -16.86
N GLU A 276 -4.48 -15.49 -17.92
CA GLU A 276 -5.21 -15.00 -19.08
C GLU A 276 -4.76 -15.80 -20.30
N VAL A 277 -5.71 -16.44 -20.96
CA VAL A 277 -5.51 -17.21 -22.18
C VAL A 277 -6.10 -16.42 -23.34
N GLU A 278 -5.28 -15.98 -24.27
CA GLU A 278 -5.74 -15.40 -25.53
C GLU A 278 -5.89 -16.51 -26.57
N HIS A 279 -7.05 -16.54 -27.20
CA HIS A 279 -7.39 -17.44 -28.29
C HIS A 279 -7.58 -16.63 -29.56
N ALA A 280 -6.81 -16.94 -30.58
CA ALA A 280 -6.94 -16.39 -31.92
C ALA A 280 -7.46 -17.49 -32.86
N GLN A 281 -8.58 -17.23 -33.51
CA GLN A 281 -9.18 -18.13 -34.53
C GLN A 281 -9.07 -17.46 -35.88
N ASP A 282 -8.24 -18.04 -36.76
CA ASP A 282 -8.08 -17.59 -38.13
C ASP A 282 -9.06 -18.34 -39.03
N LYS A 283 -9.97 -17.62 -39.62
CA LYS A 283 -10.96 -18.16 -40.56
C LYS A 283 -10.42 -18.24 -42.02
N PRO A 284 -10.98 -19.13 -42.83
CA PRO A 284 -10.57 -19.25 -44.25
C PRO A 284 -10.77 -17.97 -45.06
N ASP A 285 -11.65 -17.08 -44.65
CA ASP A 285 -11.90 -15.78 -45.30
C ASP A 285 -10.83 -14.72 -44.96
N GLY A 286 -9.82 -15.08 -44.15
CA GLY A 286 -8.74 -14.19 -43.73
C GLY A 286 -9.07 -13.31 -42.54
N THR A 287 -10.24 -13.50 -41.87
CA THR A 287 -10.59 -12.80 -40.65
C THR A 287 -10.06 -13.55 -39.44
N THR A 288 -9.53 -12.82 -38.43
CA THR A 288 -9.11 -13.36 -37.15
C THR A 288 -10.07 -12.92 -36.07
N MET A 289 -10.63 -13.88 -35.33
CA MET A 289 -11.39 -13.62 -34.11
C MET A 289 -10.48 -13.78 -32.90
N LEU A 290 -10.52 -12.82 -31.97
CA LEU A 290 -9.78 -12.87 -30.71
C LEU A 290 -10.76 -13.06 -29.55
N GLY A 291 -10.44 -14.02 -28.68
CA GLY A 291 -11.13 -14.27 -27.42
C GLY A 291 -10.14 -14.28 -26.26
N VAL A 292 -10.61 -13.92 -25.07
CA VAL A 292 -9.81 -13.94 -23.85
C VAL A 292 -10.57 -14.74 -22.79
N ILE A 293 -9.87 -15.66 -22.12
CA ILE A 293 -10.39 -16.50 -21.05
C ILE A 293 -9.53 -16.25 -19.81
N HIS A 294 -10.18 -16.00 -18.67
CA HIS A 294 -9.52 -15.90 -17.38
C HIS A 294 -9.71 -17.19 -16.58
N THR A 295 -8.64 -17.69 -15.98
CA THR A 295 -8.67 -18.91 -15.18
C THR A 295 -7.62 -18.89 -14.06
N THR A 296 -7.85 -19.69 -13.02
CA THR A 296 -6.86 -19.97 -11.97
C THR A 296 -6.21 -21.34 -12.13
N GLN A 297 -6.67 -22.13 -13.11
CA GLN A 297 -6.15 -23.44 -13.41
C GLN A 297 -5.06 -23.35 -14.48
N THR A 298 -4.19 -24.34 -14.52
CA THR A 298 -3.13 -24.50 -15.53
C THR A 298 -3.53 -25.43 -16.67
N THR A 299 -4.81 -25.74 -16.78
CA THR A 299 -5.40 -26.56 -17.83
C THR A 299 -6.68 -25.93 -18.32
N LEU A 300 -6.94 -26.03 -19.61
CA LEU A 300 -8.18 -25.55 -20.24
C LEU A 300 -8.66 -26.58 -21.26
N LYS A 301 -9.88 -27.09 -21.06
CA LYS A 301 -10.54 -27.94 -22.06
C LYS A 301 -11.04 -27.08 -23.20
N LEU A 302 -10.65 -27.43 -24.42
CA LEU A 302 -11.03 -26.70 -25.59
C LEU A 302 -12.25 -27.37 -26.25
N LEU A 303 -13.19 -26.56 -26.73
CA LEU A 303 -14.33 -27.09 -27.47
C LEU A 303 -13.85 -27.66 -28.80
N PRO A 304 -14.39 -28.82 -29.24
CA PRO A 304 -14.08 -29.38 -30.55
C PRO A 304 -14.47 -28.35 -31.63
N THR A 305 -13.52 -27.88 -32.39
CA THR A 305 -13.79 -27.07 -33.56
C THR A 305 -14.07 -27.98 -34.75
N LEU A 306 -15.29 -27.97 -35.27
CA LEU A 306 -15.69 -28.71 -36.48
C LEU A 306 -15.21 -28.00 -37.76
N SER A 307 -14.53 -26.87 -37.65
CA SER A 307 -14.06 -26.05 -38.75
C SER A 307 -12.57 -26.27 -39.05
N GLU A 308 -12.17 -26.06 -40.29
CA GLU A 308 -10.79 -26.05 -40.71
C GLU A 308 -10.01 -24.81 -40.23
N ASP A 309 -10.60 -24.04 -39.32
CA ASP A 309 -10.02 -22.82 -38.78
C ASP A 309 -8.75 -23.14 -37.99
N ARG A 310 -7.74 -22.31 -38.16
CA ARG A 310 -6.53 -22.38 -37.35
C ARG A 310 -6.78 -21.69 -36.01
N ASN A 311 -6.65 -22.43 -34.92
CA ASN A 311 -6.81 -21.90 -33.58
C ASN A 311 -5.46 -21.81 -32.89
N CYS A 312 -5.10 -20.64 -32.40
CA CYS A 312 -3.83 -20.36 -31.75
C CYS A 312 -4.07 -19.81 -30.32
N TYR A 313 -3.24 -20.23 -29.39
CA TYR A 313 -3.37 -19.91 -27.98
C TYR A 313 -2.05 -19.40 -27.42
N LYS A 314 -2.11 -18.41 -26.56
CA LYS A 314 -1.00 -17.96 -25.72
C LYS A 314 -1.51 -17.60 -24.35
N VAL A 315 -0.66 -17.69 -23.33
CA VAL A 315 -1.03 -17.44 -21.94
C VAL A 315 -0.10 -16.45 -21.29
N ARG A 316 -0.62 -15.73 -20.28
CA ARG A 316 0.15 -14.90 -19.38
C ARG A 316 -0.43 -15.00 -17.98
N SER A 317 0.37 -14.65 -16.97
CA SER A 317 -0.04 -14.71 -15.58
C SER A 317 0.24 -13.42 -14.82
N LYS A 318 -0.48 -13.23 -13.73
CA LYS A 318 -0.20 -12.24 -12.69
C LYS A 318 -0.55 -12.83 -11.34
N LEU A 319 -0.18 -12.14 -10.24
CA LEU A 319 -0.69 -12.52 -8.92
C LEU A 319 -2.19 -12.24 -8.80
N SER A 320 -2.88 -13.17 -8.15
CA SER A 320 -4.26 -12.99 -7.72
C SER A 320 -4.35 -11.95 -6.59
N LYS A 321 -5.51 -11.33 -6.45
CA LYS A 321 -5.79 -10.37 -5.38
C LYS A 321 -5.67 -10.93 -3.96
N TYR A 322 -5.63 -12.26 -3.80
CA TYR A 322 -5.40 -12.91 -2.50
C TYR A 322 -3.94 -12.88 -2.06
N CYS A 323 -3.02 -12.72 -3.01
CA CYS A 323 -1.58 -12.75 -2.76
C CYS A 323 -0.91 -11.39 -2.94
N ALA A 324 -1.53 -10.47 -3.66
CA ALA A 324 -1.09 -9.09 -3.81
C ALA A 324 -2.28 -8.19 -4.17
N ASP A 325 -2.30 -6.95 -3.67
CA ASP A 325 -3.34 -5.96 -4.02
C ASP A 325 -3.27 -5.57 -5.50
N LYS A 326 -2.08 -5.57 -6.05
CA LYS A 326 -1.77 -5.30 -7.45
C LYS A 326 -0.65 -6.24 -7.89
N SER A 327 -0.57 -6.50 -9.18
CA SER A 327 0.52 -7.27 -9.78
C SER A 327 0.62 -6.90 -11.26
N LEU A 328 1.80 -7.09 -11.81
CA LEU A 328 2.04 -6.91 -13.23
C LEU A 328 1.75 -8.23 -13.97
N TRP A 329 1.27 -8.12 -15.19
CA TRP A 329 1.18 -9.27 -16.08
C TRP A 329 2.58 -9.71 -16.51
N SER A 330 2.80 -11.03 -16.57
CA SER A 330 3.95 -11.60 -17.29
C SER A 330 3.89 -11.21 -18.76
N ASP A 331 4.96 -11.42 -19.48
CA ASP A 331 4.91 -11.41 -20.93
C ASP A 331 4.09 -12.61 -21.43
N TRP A 332 3.57 -12.52 -22.66
CA TRP A 332 2.85 -13.62 -23.25
C TRP A 332 3.79 -14.80 -23.56
N SER A 333 3.30 -16.03 -23.35
CA SER A 333 3.98 -17.23 -23.80
C SER A 333 4.13 -17.27 -25.33
N HIS A 334 4.97 -18.17 -25.81
CA HIS A 334 4.96 -18.51 -27.21
C HIS A 334 3.60 -19.11 -27.60
N GLU A 335 3.13 -18.73 -28.78
CA GLU A 335 1.85 -19.20 -29.33
C GLU A 335 1.90 -20.70 -29.66
N ARG A 336 0.79 -21.43 -29.38
CA ARG A 336 0.57 -22.81 -29.79
C ARG A 336 -0.71 -22.90 -30.61
N CYS A 337 -0.61 -23.48 -31.81
CA CYS A 337 -1.72 -23.55 -32.76
C CYS A 337 -2.17 -24.98 -33.05
N TYR A 338 -3.49 -25.12 -33.31
CA TYR A 338 -4.13 -26.36 -33.76
C TYR A 338 -5.15 -26.02 -34.87
N PRO A 339 -5.22 -26.85 -35.95
CA PRO A 339 -4.33 -27.95 -36.25
C PRO A 339 -2.90 -27.46 -36.45
N GLY A 340 -1.94 -28.20 -35.92
CA GLY A 340 -0.53 -27.93 -36.11
C GLY A 340 -0.12 -28.39 -37.49
N ASN A 341 -0.06 -27.49 -38.45
CA ASN A 341 0.65 -27.79 -39.68
C ASN A 341 2.13 -27.96 -39.35
N GLY A 342 2.63 -29.18 -39.47
CA GLY A 342 4.04 -29.50 -39.27
C GLY A 342 4.97 -28.82 -40.29
N ALA A 343 5.04 -27.52 -40.20
CA ALA A 343 6.08 -26.71 -40.84
C ALA A 343 6.46 -25.60 -39.87
N LEU A 344 7.66 -25.65 -39.38
CA LEU A 344 8.37 -24.56 -38.74
C LEU A 344 8.27 -23.30 -39.63
N HIS A 345 7.27 -22.46 -39.40
CA HIS A 345 7.30 -21.09 -39.88
C HIS A 345 7.75 -20.17 -38.76
N SER A 346 9.03 -19.85 -38.88
CA SER A 346 9.75 -18.72 -38.33
C SER A 346 8.85 -17.52 -37.99
N CYS A 347 9.01 -17.11 -36.77
CA CYS A 347 8.84 -15.78 -36.20
C CYS A 347 8.37 -14.71 -37.20
N ARG A 348 7.08 -14.39 -37.23
CA ARG A 348 6.63 -13.09 -37.69
C ARG A 348 6.80 -12.10 -36.54
N THR A 349 7.92 -11.38 -36.55
CA THR A 349 8.04 -10.11 -35.85
C THR A 349 6.97 -9.16 -36.38
N SER A 350 5.86 -9.05 -35.68
CA SER A 350 4.85 -8.02 -35.96
C SER A 350 5.37 -6.68 -35.45
N ILE A 351 6.02 -5.94 -36.36
CA ILE A 351 6.19 -4.50 -36.21
C ILE A 351 4.79 -3.89 -36.41
N LYS A 352 4.02 -3.72 -35.37
CA LYS A 352 2.84 -2.86 -35.41
C LYS A 352 3.29 -1.41 -35.28
N SER A 353 3.40 -0.72 -36.43
CA SER A 353 3.29 0.73 -36.51
C SER A 353 1.95 1.17 -35.89
N ARG A 354 2.01 2.17 -35.01
CA ARG A 354 0.87 2.86 -34.44
C ARG A 354 -0.01 3.43 -35.55
N PHE A 355 -1.25 2.99 -35.62
CA PHE A 355 -2.35 3.82 -36.08
C PHE A 355 -3.58 3.50 -35.22
N SER A 356 -3.92 4.49 -34.41
CA SER A 356 -5.18 4.58 -33.68
C SER A 356 -6.31 4.80 -34.68
N GLN A 357 -7.34 3.95 -34.67
CA GLN A 357 -8.71 4.38 -34.93
C GLN A 357 -9.69 3.44 -34.23
N ASN A 358 -10.56 4.07 -33.43
CA ASN A 358 -11.68 3.50 -32.74
C ASN A 358 -12.62 2.72 -33.67
N LEU A 359 -13.01 1.51 -33.27
CA LEU A 359 -14.35 1.01 -33.47
C LEU A 359 -14.64 -0.08 -32.44
N SER A 360 -15.49 0.31 -31.51
CA SER A 360 -16.10 -0.50 -30.48
C SER A 360 -17.09 -1.50 -31.10
N HIS A 361 -16.88 -2.77 -30.85
CA HIS A 361 -17.94 -3.74 -30.66
C HIS A 361 -17.40 -4.85 -29.75
N THR A 362 -17.66 -4.65 -28.48
CA THR A 362 -17.44 -5.63 -27.43
C THR A 362 -18.60 -6.62 -27.46
N PHE A 363 -18.35 -7.86 -27.79
CA PHE A 363 -19.19 -8.97 -27.38
C PHE A 363 -18.48 -9.65 -26.22
N GLU A 364 -18.88 -9.30 -25.03
CA GLU A 364 -18.53 -9.97 -23.80
C GLU A 364 -19.36 -11.26 -23.71
N GLN A 365 -18.75 -12.41 -23.92
CA GLN A 365 -19.29 -13.68 -23.43
C GLN A 365 -18.41 -14.14 -22.26
N THR A 366 -18.80 -13.72 -21.07
CA THR A 366 -18.30 -14.29 -19.82
C THR A 366 -18.99 -15.65 -19.65
N GLN A 367 -18.30 -16.73 -19.90
CA GLN A 367 -18.72 -18.05 -19.41
C GLN A 367 -17.96 -18.33 -18.11
N ILE A 368 -18.66 -18.21 -17.00
CA ILE A 368 -18.28 -18.77 -15.72
C ILE A 368 -18.61 -20.26 -15.80
N VAL A 369 -17.60 -21.09 -15.73
CA VAL A 369 -17.77 -22.54 -15.51
C VAL A 369 -17.28 -22.83 -14.11
N ASP A 370 -18.23 -22.95 -13.17
CA ASP A 370 -18.01 -23.55 -11.86
C ASP A 370 -17.89 -25.07 -12.01
N ALA A 371 -16.84 -25.63 -11.48
CA ALA A 371 -16.75 -26.99 -11.00
C ALA A 371 -15.66 -27.10 -9.91
#